data_522849022b2c83ce81462e0d9415d1d8
#
_entry.id   522849022b2c83ce81462e0d9415d1d8
#
_cell.length_a   1.000
_cell.length_b   1.000
_cell.length_c   1.000
_cell.angle_alpha   90.00
_cell.angle_beta   90.00
_cell.angle_gamma   90.00
#
_symmetry.space_group_name_H-M   'P 1'
#
loop_
_entity.id
_entity.type
_entity.pdbx_description
1 polymer ?
#
loop_
_entity_poly.entity_id
_entity_poly.type
_entity_poly.pdbx_seq_one_letter_code
_entity_poly.pdbx_strand_id
1 'polypeptide(L)'
;MKQTLKVSDIRNKTIELQGINGHFPVKLNYAIAKNLKVLIAECETATAQNQKVLDEKAIKDKNGEYVFKNDEIVFPNEKTKKEALKELNNISNLEVEVEIMTVPISTLEMCDTDKYDTPTSKEMAVLEFMIGE
;
A
#
# COMPACT_ATOMS: atom_id res chain seq x y z
N MET A 1 0.69 16.52 -5.79
CA MET A 1 -0.60 16.40 -6.50
C MET A 1 -1.50 15.40 -5.79
N LYS A 2 -2.74 15.78 -5.54
CA LYS A 2 -3.70 14.90 -4.87
C LYS A 2 -4.19 13.81 -5.82
N GLN A 3 -4.20 12.58 -5.35
CA GLN A 3 -4.74 11.44 -6.09
C GLN A 3 -5.76 10.72 -5.22
N THR A 4 -6.84 10.25 -5.84
CA THR A 4 -7.84 9.43 -5.18
C THR A 4 -7.56 7.98 -5.51
N LEU A 5 -7.26 7.18 -4.50
CA LEU A 5 -6.88 5.76 -4.67
C LEU A 5 -7.70 4.90 -3.73
N LYS A 6 -7.98 3.66 -4.16
CA LYS A 6 -8.55 2.66 -3.26
C LYS A 6 -7.49 2.16 -2.29
N VAL A 7 -7.91 1.81 -1.08
CA VAL A 7 -7.01 1.25 -0.06
C VAL A 7 -6.23 0.04 -0.61
N SER A 8 -6.90 -0.84 -1.36
CA SER A 8 -6.24 -1.99 -1.99
C SER A 8 -5.14 -1.58 -2.96
N ASP A 9 -5.36 -0.53 -3.75
CA ASP A 9 -4.36 0.00 -4.68
C ASP A 9 -3.19 0.63 -3.94
N ILE A 10 -3.46 1.31 -2.82
CA ILE A 10 -2.42 1.91 -1.98
C ILE A 10 -1.51 0.82 -1.43
N ARG A 11 -2.06 -0.30 -0.97
CA ARG A 11 -1.27 -1.44 -0.49
C ARG A 11 -0.38 -2.01 -1.58
N ASN A 12 -0.93 -2.20 -2.77
CA ASN A 12 -0.17 -2.73 -3.90
C ASN A 12 0.97 -1.78 -4.29
N LYS A 13 0.68 -0.48 -4.38
CA LYS A 13 1.69 0.53 -4.69
C LYS A 13 2.79 0.59 -3.64
N THR A 14 2.44 0.44 -2.37
CA THR A 14 3.41 0.43 -1.27
C THR A 14 4.38 -0.74 -1.43
N ILE A 15 3.86 -1.94 -1.65
CA ILE A 15 4.68 -3.16 -1.82
C ILE A 15 5.59 -3.01 -3.04
N GLU A 16 5.05 -2.59 -4.16
CA GLU A 16 5.80 -2.42 -5.41
C GLU A 16 6.89 -1.37 -5.28
N LEU A 17 6.55 -0.23 -4.67
CA LEU A 17 7.49 0.89 -4.51
C LEU A 17 8.62 0.54 -3.53
N GLN A 18 8.35 -0.24 -2.49
CA GLN A 18 9.36 -0.72 -1.55
C GLN A 18 10.40 -1.63 -2.21
N GLY A 19 10.06 -2.25 -3.32
CA GLY A 19 10.95 -3.10 -4.08
C GLY A 19 11.94 -2.35 -4.98
N ILE A 20 11.82 -1.04 -5.07
CA ILE A 20 12.70 -0.21 -5.93
C ILE A 20 13.88 0.30 -5.12
N ASN A 21 15.09 -0.13 -5.47
CA ASN A 21 16.32 0.18 -4.73
C ASN A 21 17.46 0.69 -5.62
N GLY A 22 17.15 1.29 -6.76
CA GLY A 22 18.17 1.77 -7.68
C GLY A 22 18.91 3.04 -7.18
N HIS A 23 20.09 3.24 -7.72
CA HIS A 23 20.84 4.49 -7.52
C HIS A 23 20.35 5.50 -8.56
N PHE A 24 19.31 6.24 -8.19
CA PHE A 24 18.67 7.22 -9.06
C PHE A 24 19.04 8.65 -8.66
N PRO A 25 18.74 9.64 -9.51
CA PRO A 25 18.91 11.05 -9.13
C PRO A 25 18.21 11.34 -7.80
N VAL A 26 18.79 12.25 -7.02
CA VAL A 26 18.31 12.60 -5.67
C VAL A 26 16.82 12.96 -5.67
N LYS A 27 16.38 13.72 -6.67
CA LYS A 27 14.98 14.14 -6.79
C LYS A 27 14.02 12.95 -6.89
N LEU A 28 14.38 11.92 -7.67
CA LEU A 28 13.57 10.72 -7.81
C LEU A 28 13.56 9.91 -6.51
N ASN A 29 14.72 9.68 -5.91
CA ASN A 29 14.83 8.93 -4.66
C ASN A 29 14.10 9.64 -3.52
N TYR A 30 14.17 10.96 -3.45
CA TYR A 30 13.45 11.74 -2.45
C TYR A 30 11.92 11.57 -2.64
N ALA A 31 11.44 11.66 -3.86
CA ALA A 31 10.02 11.49 -4.16
C ALA A 31 9.53 10.09 -3.80
N ILE A 32 10.31 9.06 -4.11
CA ILE A 32 9.99 7.67 -3.74
C ILE A 32 9.86 7.56 -2.21
N ALA A 33 10.84 8.05 -1.48
CA ALA A 33 10.83 7.99 -0.01
C ALA A 33 9.65 8.75 0.59
N LYS A 34 9.36 9.93 0.10
CA LYS A 34 8.26 10.75 0.58
C LYS A 34 6.90 10.11 0.29
N ASN A 35 6.72 9.57 -0.91
CA ASN A 35 5.49 8.90 -1.30
C ASN A 35 5.29 7.61 -0.49
N LEU A 36 6.36 6.85 -0.25
CA LEU A 36 6.29 5.67 0.61
C LEU A 36 5.79 6.02 2.00
N LYS A 37 6.28 7.10 2.58
CA LYS A 37 5.86 7.52 3.92
C LYS A 37 4.36 7.79 3.97
N VAL A 38 3.81 8.48 2.98
CA VAL A 38 2.38 8.77 2.87
C VAL A 38 1.56 7.49 2.68
N LEU A 39 2.00 6.62 1.77
CA LEU A 39 1.29 5.37 1.47
C LEU A 39 1.31 4.41 2.66
N ILE A 40 2.44 4.30 3.35
CA ILE A 40 2.57 3.45 4.54
C ILE A 40 1.62 3.93 5.65
N ALA A 41 1.52 5.24 5.87
CA ALA A 41 0.60 5.81 6.86
C ALA A 41 -0.86 5.43 6.57
N GLU A 42 -1.26 5.45 5.30
CA GLU A 42 -2.60 5.01 4.90
C GLU A 42 -2.80 3.50 5.11
N CYS A 43 -1.77 2.70 4.83
CA CYS A 43 -1.80 1.25 5.09
C CYS A 43 -1.97 0.96 6.58
N GLU A 44 -1.28 1.69 7.43
CA GLU A 44 -1.38 1.54 8.88
C GLU A 44 -2.79 1.87 9.38
N THR A 45 -3.38 2.94 8.87
CA THR A 45 -4.76 3.32 9.19
C THR A 45 -5.74 2.22 8.78
N ALA A 46 -5.61 1.68 7.57
CA ALA A 46 -6.45 0.60 7.08
C ALA A 46 -6.27 -0.68 7.92
N THR A 47 -5.03 -1.01 8.26
CA THR A 47 -4.72 -2.18 9.10
C THR A 47 -5.38 -2.04 10.48
N ALA A 48 -5.35 -0.85 11.09
CA ALA A 48 -6.00 -0.59 12.36
C ALA A 48 -7.52 -0.79 12.27
N GLN A 49 -8.15 -0.37 11.19
CA GLN A 49 -9.59 -0.59 10.98
C GLN A 49 -9.90 -2.07 10.77
N ASN A 50 -9.08 -2.79 10.01
CA ASN A 50 -9.22 -4.23 9.83
C ASN A 50 -9.13 -4.95 11.17
N GLN A 51 -8.19 -4.52 12.02
CA GLN A 51 -7.99 -5.08 13.36
C GLN A 51 -9.25 -4.92 14.22
N LYS A 52 -9.91 -3.76 14.15
CA LYS A 52 -11.16 -3.52 14.89
C LYS A 52 -12.26 -4.47 14.45
N VAL A 53 -12.39 -4.71 13.16
CA VAL A 53 -13.39 -5.65 12.63
C VAL A 53 -13.13 -7.05 13.15
N LEU A 54 -11.87 -7.50 13.09
CA LEU A 54 -11.49 -8.83 13.56
C LEU A 54 -11.66 -8.95 15.07
N ASP A 55 -11.33 -7.90 15.84
CA ASP A 55 -11.50 -7.91 17.30
C ASP A 55 -12.96 -8.05 17.73
N GLU A 56 -13.88 -7.48 16.93
CA GLU A 56 -15.31 -7.58 17.22
C GLU A 56 -15.91 -8.91 16.79
N LYS A 57 -15.41 -9.54 15.73
CA LYS A 57 -16.10 -10.64 15.05
C LYS A 57 -15.40 -11.99 15.13
N ALA A 58 -14.08 -12.01 15.25
CA ALA A 58 -13.31 -13.25 15.28
C ALA A 58 -13.26 -13.84 16.69
N ILE A 59 -13.08 -15.16 16.77
CA ILE A 59 -12.89 -15.86 18.04
C ILE A 59 -11.47 -15.63 18.54
N LYS A 60 -11.35 -15.34 19.85
CA LYS A 60 -10.05 -15.22 20.52
C LYS A 60 -9.92 -16.30 21.58
N ASP A 61 -8.69 -16.74 21.83
CA ASP A 61 -8.39 -17.71 22.87
C ASP A 61 -8.28 -17.02 24.26
N LYS A 62 -7.88 -17.80 25.27
CA LYS A 62 -7.73 -17.32 26.64
C LYS A 62 -6.71 -16.19 26.79
N ASN A 63 -5.74 -16.13 25.87
CA ASN A 63 -4.66 -15.14 25.89
C ASN A 63 -5.01 -13.89 25.08
N GLY A 64 -6.22 -13.81 24.51
CA GLY A 64 -6.64 -12.70 23.68
C GLY A 64 -6.12 -12.75 22.26
N GLU A 65 -5.58 -13.89 21.82
CA GLU A 65 -5.08 -14.09 20.47
C GLU A 65 -6.13 -14.73 19.56
N TYR A 66 -6.05 -14.43 18.27
CA TYR A 66 -6.98 -15.03 17.29
C TYR A 66 -6.76 -16.53 17.18
N VAL A 67 -7.86 -17.27 17.01
CA VAL A 67 -7.82 -18.71 16.76
C VAL A 67 -7.73 -18.94 15.25
N PHE A 68 -6.81 -19.83 14.85
CA PHE A 68 -6.62 -20.20 13.44
C PHE A 68 -6.96 -21.67 13.20
N LYS A 69 -7.55 -21.94 12.05
CA LYS A 69 -7.80 -23.30 11.58
C LYS A 69 -7.46 -23.31 10.08
N ASN A 70 -6.55 -24.19 9.67
CA ASN A 70 -6.06 -24.27 8.29
C ASN A 70 -5.53 -22.91 7.80
N ASP A 71 -4.78 -22.20 8.68
CA ASP A 71 -4.21 -20.87 8.42
C ASP A 71 -5.24 -19.76 8.24
N GLU A 72 -6.51 -20.02 8.56
CA GLU A 72 -7.56 -19.01 8.49
C GLU A 72 -8.08 -18.66 9.89
N ILE A 73 -8.44 -17.38 10.08
CA ILE A 73 -9.06 -16.90 11.31
C ILE A 73 -10.43 -17.54 11.47
N VAL A 74 -10.74 -18.02 12.68
CA VAL A 74 -12.01 -18.68 13.00
C VAL A 74 -13.04 -17.65 13.47
N PHE A 75 -14.26 -17.75 12.97
CA PHE A 75 -15.41 -16.93 13.39
C PHE A 75 -16.45 -17.81 14.09
N PRO A 76 -17.31 -17.23 14.96
CA PRO A 76 -18.29 -18.00 15.72
C PRO A 76 -19.28 -18.77 14.84
N ASN A 77 -19.65 -18.22 13.67
CA ASN A 77 -20.59 -18.84 12.75
C ASN A 77 -20.41 -18.23 11.34
N GLU A 78 -21.08 -18.80 10.37
CA GLU A 78 -21.01 -18.35 8.97
C GLU A 78 -21.56 -16.94 8.76
N LYS A 79 -22.61 -16.58 9.48
CA LYS A 79 -23.21 -15.25 9.40
C LYS A 79 -22.19 -14.16 9.81
N THR A 80 -21.55 -14.35 10.97
CA THR A 80 -20.54 -13.43 11.48
C THR A 80 -19.34 -13.35 10.55
N LYS A 81 -18.93 -14.50 9.99
CA LYS A 81 -17.84 -14.56 9.01
C LYS A 81 -18.16 -13.72 7.77
N LYS A 82 -19.36 -13.86 7.23
CA LYS A 82 -19.79 -13.08 6.05
C LYS A 82 -19.83 -11.58 6.34
N GLU A 83 -20.33 -11.20 7.52
CA GLU A 83 -20.37 -9.81 7.94
C GLU A 83 -18.97 -9.23 8.05
N ALA A 84 -18.04 -9.97 8.65
CA ALA A 84 -16.64 -9.55 8.79
C ALA A 84 -15.98 -9.37 7.42
N LEU A 85 -16.13 -10.36 6.53
CA LEU A 85 -15.55 -10.29 5.18
C LEU A 85 -16.12 -9.12 4.38
N LYS A 86 -17.40 -8.83 4.54
CA LYS A 86 -18.03 -7.67 3.88
C LYS A 86 -17.43 -6.37 4.38
N GLU A 87 -17.26 -6.21 5.70
CA GLU A 87 -16.65 -5.01 6.29
C GLU A 87 -15.20 -4.83 5.86
N LEU A 88 -14.41 -5.93 5.87
CA LEU A 88 -13.03 -5.90 5.42
C LEU A 88 -12.93 -5.52 3.93
N ASN A 89 -13.84 -6.05 3.12
CA ASN A 89 -13.89 -5.72 1.70
C ASN A 89 -14.27 -4.25 1.48
N ASN A 90 -15.19 -3.73 2.30
CA ASN A 90 -15.57 -2.32 2.23
C ASN A 90 -14.37 -1.42 2.54
N ILE A 91 -13.55 -1.78 3.53
CA ILE A 91 -12.32 -1.04 3.87
C ILE A 91 -11.35 -1.05 2.68
N SER A 92 -11.16 -2.23 2.06
CA SER A 92 -10.25 -2.36 0.90
C SER A 92 -10.72 -1.53 -0.30
N ASN A 93 -12.01 -1.30 -0.44
CA ASN A 93 -12.59 -0.54 -1.55
C ASN A 93 -12.82 0.94 -1.24
N LEU A 94 -12.49 1.39 -0.01
CA LEU A 94 -12.59 2.82 0.30
C LEU A 94 -11.65 3.61 -0.60
N GLU A 95 -12.16 4.71 -1.12
CA GLU A 95 -11.36 5.66 -1.89
C GLU A 95 -10.86 6.74 -0.95
N VAL A 96 -9.57 6.97 -0.93
CA VAL A 96 -8.94 7.99 -0.09
C VAL A 96 -8.09 8.93 -0.93
N GLU A 97 -8.04 10.18 -0.52
CA GLU A 97 -7.19 11.18 -1.14
C GLU A 97 -5.81 11.14 -0.49
N VAL A 98 -4.77 11.05 -1.33
CA VAL A 98 -3.38 11.08 -0.85
C VAL A 98 -2.61 12.17 -1.60
N GLU A 99 -1.70 12.82 -0.90
CA GLU A 99 -0.82 13.82 -1.51
C GLU A 99 0.43 13.12 -2.02
N ILE A 100 0.58 13.09 -3.35
CA ILE A 100 1.70 12.41 -4.02
C ILE A 100 2.66 13.45 -4.56
N MET A 101 3.95 13.30 -4.24
CA MET A 101 5.00 14.10 -4.83
C MET A 101 5.32 13.57 -6.22
N THR A 102 5.08 14.38 -7.24
CA THR A 102 5.37 13.99 -8.62
C THR A 102 6.73 14.52 -9.06
N VAL A 103 7.36 13.83 -10.00
CA VAL A 103 8.59 14.28 -10.65
C VAL A 103 8.37 14.33 -12.15
N PRO A 104 9.01 15.27 -12.86
CA PRO A 104 8.88 15.32 -14.32
C PRO A 104 9.61 14.16 -14.98
N ILE A 105 9.15 13.77 -16.15
CA ILE A 105 9.78 12.68 -16.91
C ILE A 105 11.26 12.95 -17.20
N SER A 106 11.64 14.21 -17.30
CA SER A 106 13.04 14.61 -17.47
C SER A 106 13.96 14.08 -16.36
N THR A 107 13.43 13.85 -15.16
CA THR A 107 14.18 13.26 -14.07
C THR A 107 14.55 11.81 -14.39
N LEU A 108 13.69 11.06 -15.06
CA LEU A 108 13.98 9.70 -15.51
C LEU A 108 15.02 9.70 -16.65
N GLU A 109 14.99 10.70 -17.50
CA GLU A 109 15.97 10.84 -18.58
C GLU A 109 17.39 11.00 -18.05
N MET A 110 17.56 11.58 -16.86
CA MET A 110 18.86 11.70 -16.19
C MET A 110 19.45 10.33 -15.80
N CYS A 111 18.62 9.29 -15.76
CA CYS A 111 19.05 7.93 -15.45
C CYS A 111 19.83 7.27 -16.60
N ASP A 112 19.84 7.87 -17.78
CA ASP A 112 20.58 7.36 -18.95
C ASP A 112 22.08 7.68 -18.91
N THR A 113 22.56 8.20 -17.77
CA THR A 113 23.98 8.51 -17.61
C THR A 113 24.68 7.37 -16.84
N ASP A 114 26.00 7.25 -17.01
CA ASP A 114 26.81 6.24 -16.30
C ASP A 114 26.78 6.42 -14.78
N LYS A 115 26.28 7.55 -14.32
CA LYS A 115 26.24 7.89 -12.89
C LYS A 115 25.06 7.26 -12.15
N TYR A 116 23.98 6.97 -12.84
CA TYR A 116 22.74 6.47 -12.22
C TYR A 116 22.29 5.17 -12.85
N ASP A 117 21.52 4.41 -12.08
CA ASP A 117 20.86 3.22 -12.61
C ASP A 117 19.69 3.63 -13.50
N THR A 118 19.42 2.83 -14.52
CA THR A 118 18.24 3.02 -15.36
C THR A 118 17.12 2.14 -14.84
N PRO A 119 15.92 2.70 -14.54
CA PRO A 119 14.80 1.88 -14.11
C PRO A 119 14.44 0.84 -15.16
N THR A 120 14.13 -0.38 -14.72
CA THR A 120 13.64 -1.44 -15.59
C THR A 120 12.23 -1.10 -16.07
N SER A 121 11.73 -1.81 -17.10
CA SER A 121 10.35 -1.63 -17.57
C SER A 121 9.33 -1.86 -16.47
N LYS A 122 9.57 -2.85 -15.59
CA LYS A 122 8.74 -3.14 -14.45
C LYS A 122 8.74 -1.99 -13.44
N GLU A 123 9.93 -1.45 -13.16
CA GLU A 123 10.08 -0.30 -12.25
C GLU A 123 9.41 0.95 -12.82
N MET A 124 9.53 1.17 -14.13
CA MET A 124 8.86 2.29 -14.80
C MET A 124 7.35 2.21 -14.64
N ALA A 125 6.77 1.02 -14.76
CA ALA A 125 5.33 0.82 -14.56
C ALA A 125 4.93 1.13 -13.10
N VAL A 126 5.75 0.76 -12.13
CA VAL A 126 5.51 1.07 -10.70
C VAL A 126 5.57 2.57 -10.45
N LEU A 127 6.51 3.28 -11.09
CA LEU A 127 6.73 4.71 -10.87
C LEU A 127 5.72 5.61 -11.61
N GLU A 128 4.95 5.07 -12.54
CA GLU A 128 4.07 5.85 -13.41
C GLU A 128 3.16 6.82 -12.66
N PHE A 129 2.58 6.40 -11.53
CA PHE A 129 1.63 7.22 -10.78
C PHE A 129 2.26 8.49 -10.19
N MET A 130 3.58 8.53 -10.05
CA MET A 130 4.30 9.67 -9.50
C MET A 130 5.11 10.43 -10.54
N ILE A 131 4.92 10.12 -11.82
CA ILE A 131 5.52 10.88 -12.91
C ILE A 131 4.50 11.90 -13.41
N GLY A 132 4.90 13.15 -13.45
CA GLY A 132 4.02 14.24 -13.88
C GLY A 132 4.82 15.48 -14.18
N GLU A 133 4.16 16.51 -14.57
CA GLU A 133 4.82 17.79 -14.86
C GLU A 133 4.95 18.66 -13.62
#